data_f2fb0d2092c3034daff8c0251f804cb7
#
_entry.id   f2fb0d2092c3034daff8c0251f804cb7
#
_cell.length_a   1.000
_cell.length_b   1.000
_cell.length_c   1.000
_cell.angle_alpha   90.00
_cell.angle_beta   90.00
_cell.angle_gamma   90.00
#
_symmetry.space_group_name_H-M   'P 1'
#
loop_
_entity.id
_entity.type
_entity.pdbx_description
1 polymer ?
#
loop_
_entity_poly.entity_id
_entity_poly.type
_entity_poly.pdbx_seq_one_letter_code
_entity_poly.pdbx_strand_id
1 'polypeptide(L)'
;MTVKLSVSLTDQQAAYARRQVEEGRFPSTSAVIQQALEAKRREDEAYEAWKSEFFAMLEERAKGPFLSEEESQRRVDEMLARKRRQYGVEN
;
A
#
# COMPACT_ATOMS: atom_id res chain seq x y z
N MET A 1 14.55 -12.85 13.35
CA MET A 1 14.55 -12.20 14.68
C MET A 1 13.23 -11.52 14.94
N THR A 2 12.68 -11.69 16.13
CA THR A 2 11.39 -11.10 16.50
C THR A 2 11.60 -9.96 17.49
N VAL A 3 10.95 -8.83 17.24
CA VAL A 3 11.00 -7.67 18.11
C VAL A 3 9.65 -7.56 18.83
N LYS A 4 9.69 -7.38 20.15
CA LYS A 4 8.46 -7.18 20.93
C LYS A 4 8.18 -5.69 21.06
N LEU A 5 6.99 -5.28 20.64
CA LEU A 5 6.53 -3.91 20.73
C LEU A 5 5.17 -3.85 21.40
N SER A 6 4.91 -2.76 22.09
CA SER A 6 3.58 -2.49 22.62
C SER A 6 2.80 -1.65 21.61
N VAL A 7 1.56 -2.07 21.34
CA VAL A 7 0.71 -1.39 20.38
C VAL A 7 -0.64 -1.08 21.02
N SER A 8 -1.09 0.16 20.85
CA SER A 8 -2.43 0.56 21.28
C SER A 8 -3.40 0.38 20.12
N LEU A 9 -4.51 -0.26 20.36
CA LEU A 9 -5.55 -0.50 19.37
C LEU A 9 -6.83 0.23 19.76
N THR A 10 -7.62 0.63 18.77
CA THR A 10 -8.96 1.11 19.02
C THR A 10 -9.85 -0.06 19.46
N ASP A 11 -11.00 0.26 20.06
CA ASP A 11 -11.95 -0.77 20.48
C ASP A 11 -12.40 -1.63 19.31
N GLN A 12 -12.61 -1.03 18.15
CA GLN A 12 -13.00 -1.75 16.94
C GLN A 12 -11.90 -2.68 16.46
N GLN A 13 -10.67 -2.20 16.47
CA GLN A 13 -9.53 -3.01 16.04
C GLN A 13 -9.31 -4.20 16.99
N ALA A 14 -9.41 -3.96 18.29
CA ALA A 14 -9.27 -5.01 19.28
C ALA A 14 -10.36 -6.07 19.14
N ALA A 15 -11.62 -5.64 18.94
CA ALA A 15 -12.75 -6.55 18.74
C ALA A 15 -12.57 -7.38 17.46
N TYR A 16 -12.10 -6.75 16.38
CA TYR A 16 -11.83 -7.45 15.14
C TYR A 16 -10.77 -8.54 15.31
N ALA A 17 -9.67 -8.19 15.98
CA ALA A 17 -8.58 -9.14 16.19
C ALA A 17 -9.03 -10.33 17.03
N ARG A 18 -9.80 -10.09 18.11
CA ARG A 18 -10.34 -11.16 18.94
C ARG A 18 -11.25 -12.08 18.15
N ARG A 19 -12.10 -11.52 17.29
CA ARG A 19 -13.00 -12.29 16.46
C ARG A 19 -12.24 -13.23 15.51
N GLN A 20 -11.15 -12.77 14.94
CA GLN A 20 -10.32 -13.60 14.07
C GLN A 20 -9.75 -14.81 14.82
N VAL A 21 -9.36 -14.61 16.06
CA VAL A 21 -8.86 -15.71 16.91
C VAL A 21 -10.01 -16.65 17.29
N GLU A 22 -11.15 -16.12 17.70
CA GLU A 22 -12.33 -16.93 18.09
C GLU A 22 -12.85 -17.77 16.92
N GLU A 23 -12.78 -17.26 15.71
CA GLU A 23 -13.18 -18.00 14.49
C GLU A 23 -12.13 -19.01 14.04
N GLY A 24 -11.03 -19.12 14.75
CA GLY A 24 -9.99 -20.09 14.45
C GLY A 24 -9.09 -19.76 13.27
N ARG A 25 -9.15 -18.52 12.80
CA ARG A 25 -8.33 -18.09 11.65
C ARG A 25 -6.88 -17.79 12.02
N PHE A 26 -6.67 -17.38 13.25
CA PHE A 26 -5.33 -17.03 13.76
C PHE A 26 -5.15 -17.58 15.17
N PRO A 27 -3.91 -17.95 15.52
CA PRO A 27 -3.63 -18.51 16.85
C PRO A 27 -3.60 -17.47 17.97
N SER A 28 -3.45 -16.17 17.65
CA SER A 28 -3.37 -15.10 18.63
C SER A 28 -3.68 -13.76 18.00
N THR A 29 -4.00 -12.76 18.83
CA THR A 29 -4.19 -11.39 18.34
C THR A 29 -2.91 -10.81 17.75
N SER A 30 -1.75 -11.18 18.28
CA SER A 30 -0.46 -10.78 17.71
C SER A 30 -0.30 -11.30 16.29
N ALA A 31 -0.73 -12.53 16.01
CA ALA A 31 -0.68 -13.09 14.67
C ALA A 31 -1.56 -12.32 13.69
N VAL A 32 -2.74 -11.86 14.14
CA VAL A 32 -3.62 -11.01 13.33
C VAL A 32 -2.90 -9.71 12.95
N ILE A 33 -2.28 -9.06 13.92
CA ILE A 33 -1.57 -7.79 13.72
C ILE A 33 -0.39 -7.99 12.77
N GLN A 34 0.38 -9.04 12.95
CA GLN A 34 1.52 -9.36 12.09
C GLN A 34 1.08 -9.57 10.65
N GLN A 35 -0.03 -10.29 10.45
CA GLN A 35 -0.56 -10.52 9.11
C GLN A 35 -1.06 -9.25 8.47
N ALA A 36 -1.74 -8.40 9.22
CA ALA A 36 -2.22 -7.11 8.72
C ALA A 36 -1.06 -6.22 8.30
N LEU A 37 -0.01 -6.17 9.10
CA LEU A 37 1.18 -5.39 8.78
C LEU A 37 1.91 -5.94 7.55
N GLU A 38 2.01 -7.26 7.43
CA GLU A 38 2.62 -7.90 6.27
C GLU A 38 1.83 -7.60 5.00
N ALA A 39 0.50 -7.63 5.07
CA ALA A 39 -0.36 -7.28 3.94
C ALA A 39 -0.12 -5.83 3.50
N LYS A 40 -0.01 -4.92 4.46
CA LYS A 40 0.27 -3.50 4.16
C LYS A 40 1.63 -3.32 3.53
N ARG A 41 2.64 -4.01 4.04
CA ARG A 41 4.00 -3.97 3.51
C ARG A 41 4.03 -4.43 2.04
N ARG A 42 3.31 -5.51 1.73
CA ARG A 42 3.21 -6.04 0.37
C ARG A 42 2.49 -5.08 -0.57
N GLU A 43 1.45 -4.41 -0.08
CA GLU A 43 0.75 -3.39 -0.86
C GLU A 43 1.70 -2.25 -1.23
N ASP A 44 2.49 -1.79 -0.29
CA ASP A 44 3.45 -0.70 -0.53
C ASP A 44 4.52 -1.13 -1.53
N GLU A 45 5.01 -2.35 -1.42
CA GLU A 45 5.98 -2.88 -2.39
C GLU A 45 5.40 -2.98 -3.79
N ALA A 46 4.16 -3.48 -3.91
CA ALA A 46 3.48 -3.58 -5.20
C ALA A 46 3.27 -2.20 -5.82
N TYR A 47 2.91 -1.21 -5.01
CA TYR A 47 2.75 0.16 -5.47
C TYR A 47 4.08 0.73 -5.99
N GLU A 48 5.18 0.55 -5.26
CA GLU A 48 6.49 1.04 -5.66
C GLU A 48 6.99 0.37 -6.95
N ALA A 49 6.76 -0.93 -7.09
CA ALA A 49 7.11 -1.66 -8.30
C ALA A 49 6.31 -1.15 -9.50
N TRP A 50 5.00 -0.97 -9.34
CA TRP A 50 4.15 -0.40 -10.38
C TRP A 50 4.62 1.00 -10.77
N LYS A 51 4.92 1.83 -9.79
CA LYS A 51 5.37 3.20 -9.99
C LYS A 51 6.65 3.25 -10.81
N SER A 52 7.62 2.39 -10.49
CA SER A 52 8.89 2.31 -11.22
C SER A 52 8.67 1.90 -12.67
N GLU A 53 7.85 0.89 -12.92
CA GLU A 53 7.52 0.44 -14.27
C GLU A 53 6.79 1.52 -15.06
N PHE A 54 5.88 2.22 -14.41
CA PHE A 54 5.12 3.30 -15.04
C PHE A 54 6.03 4.44 -15.48
N PHE A 55 6.94 4.87 -14.63
CA PHE A 55 7.89 5.93 -14.98
C PHE A 55 8.86 5.51 -16.08
N ALA A 56 9.32 4.25 -16.06
CA ALA A 56 10.16 3.73 -17.14
C ALA A 56 9.42 3.75 -18.48
N MET A 57 8.15 3.37 -18.48
CA MET A 57 7.31 3.42 -19.68
C MET A 57 7.13 4.85 -20.17
N LEU A 58 6.94 5.81 -19.28
CA LEU A 58 6.79 7.21 -19.62
C LEU A 58 8.06 7.79 -20.24
N GLU A 59 9.23 7.41 -19.73
CA GLU A 59 10.50 7.84 -20.29
C GLU A 59 10.67 7.41 -21.72
N GLU A 60 10.27 6.20 -22.05
CA GLU A 60 10.30 5.73 -23.43
C GLU A 60 9.33 6.50 -24.32
N ARG A 61 8.12 6.76 -23.83
CA ARG A 61 7.10 7.50 -24.58
C ARG A 61 7.42 8.99 -24.70
N ALA A 62 8.15 9.55 -23.77
CA ALA A 62 8.55 10.95 -23.78
C ALA A 62 9.46 11.29 -24.96
N LYS A 63 9.98 10.31 -25.66
CA LYS A 63 10.72 10.50 -26.90
C LYS A 63 9.81 10.82 -28.09
N GLY A 64 8.49 10.76 -27.91
CA GLY A 64 7.49 11.15 -28.91
C GLY A 64 6.84 12.50 -28.56
N PRO A 65 6.43 13.29 -29.55
CA PRO A 65 6.03 14.69 -29.32
C PRO A 65 4.53 14.88 -29.05
N PHE A 66 3.90 14.08 -28.22
CA PHE A 66 2.44 14.08 -28.12
C PHE A 66 1.82 14.99 -27.06
N LEU A 67 2.58 15.38 -26.04
CA LEU A 67 2.06 16.21 -24.95
C LEU A 67 3.11 17.20 -24.51
N SER A 68 2.67 18.38 -24.06
CA SER A 68 3.56 19.30 -23.39
C SER A 68 4.03 18.69 -22.06
N GLU A 69 5.15 19.17 -21.57
CA GLU A 69 5.70 18.71 -20.30
C GLU A 69 4.72 18.90 -19.15
N GLU A 70 4.02 20.04 -19.17
CA GLU A 70 3.01 20.36 -18.14
C GLU A 70 1.81 19.41 -18.17
N GLU A 71 1.30 19.10 -19.36
CA GLU A 71 0.17 18.18 -19.48
C GLU A 71 0.57 16.77 -19.09
N SER A 72 1.76 16.34 -19.48
CA SER A 72 2.29 15.04 -19.13
C SER A 72 2.43 14.92 -17.63
N GLN A 73 2.99 15.93 -16.98
CA GLN A 73 3.18 15.94 -15.53
C GLN A 73 1.84 15.90 -14.78
N ARG A 74 0.87 16.66 -15.25
CA ARG A 74 -0.46 16.68 -14.64
C ARG A 74 -1.12 15.31 -14.71
N ARG A 75 -1.06 14.65 -15.85
CA ARG A 75 -1.64 13.30 -16.01
C ARG A 75 -0.95 12.27 -15.14
N VAL A 76 0.37 12.35 -15.02
CA VAL A 76 1.13 11.49 -14.12
C VAL A 76 0.71 11.70 -12.67
N ASP A 77 0.61 12.95 -12.24
CA ASP A 77 0.23 13.29 -10.87
C ASP A 77 -1.18 12.76 -10.54
N GLU A 78 -2.13 12.91 -11.45
CA GLU A 78 -3.49 12.39 -11.27
C GLU A 78 -3.50 10.87 -11.17
N MET A 79 -2.75 10.19 -12.01
CA MET A 79 -2.66 8.73 -11.98
C MET A 79 -2.01 8.23 -10.69
N LEU A 80 -0.94 8.89 -10.25
CA LEU A 80 -0.27 8.54 -9.01
C LEU A 80 -1.19 8.71 -7.80
N ALA A 81 -1.94 9.82 -7.76
CA ALA A 81 -2.89 10.07 -6.68
C ALA A 81 -3.97 8.99 -6.64
N ARG A 82 -4.45 8.57 -7.81
CA ARG A 82 -5.46 7.53 -7.93
C ARG A 82 -4.92 6.17 -7.46
N LYS A 83 -3.69 5.82 -7.86
CA LYS A 83 -3.05 4.57 -7.46
C LYS A 83 -2.74 4.53 -5.97
N ARG A 84 -2.32 5.64 -5.39
CA ARG A 84 -2.10 5.74 -3.94
C ARG A 84 -3.36 5.37 -3.17
N ARG A 85 -4.50 5.90 -3.59
CA ARG A 85 -5.78 5.59 -2.95
C ARG A 85 -6.16 4.13 -3.12
N GLN A 86 -5.91 3.57 -4.31
CA GLN A 86 -6.20 2.17 -4.60
C GLN A 86 -5.40 1.22 -3.70
N TYR A 87 -4.11 1.51 -3.50
CA TYR A 87 -3.22 0.67 -2.67
C TYR A 87 -3.22 1.06 -1.20
N GLY A 88 -3.92 2.12 -0.82
CA GLY A 88 -3.95 2.58 0.56
C GLY A 88 -2.64 3.22 1.03
N VAL A 89 -1.81 3.70 0.11
CA VAL A 89 -0.56 4.39 0.44
C VAL A 89 -0.86 5.84 0.74
N GLU A 90 -0.53 6.29 1.95
CA GLU A 90 -0.68 7.68 2.36
C GLU A 90 0.69 8.34 2.54
N ASN A 91 0.77 9.59 2.12
CA ASN A 91 1.96 10.40 2.34
C ASN A 91 1.84 11.22 3.61
#